data_09228210b3340bf06b4a72970edb2891
#
_entry.id   09228210b3340bf06b4a72970edb2891
#
_cell.length_a   1.000
_cell.length_b   1.000
_cell.length_c   1.000
_cell.angle_alpha   90.00
_cell.angle_beta   90.00
_cell.angle_gamma   90.00
#
_symmetry.space_group_name_H-M   'P 1'
#
loop_
_entity.id
_entity.type
_entity.pdbx_description
1 polymer ?
#
loop_
_entity_poly.entity_id
_entity_poly.type
_entity_poly.pdbx_seq_one_letter_code
_entity_poly.pdbx_strand_id
1 'polypeptide(L)'
;YLTLNNGVQMPQFGLGVYSIPDGDETYNSVMTALKCGYRHIDTAHAYQNERSVGRALKDSGIDRSEIWITSKLWPNEYGEGKTLKAIDRMCGRLGVDYIDLVYFHQPVGDFVGGWKEMEKALESGKVRAIGISNFDVNDSIWNSIVENCRIVPQIVQIECHPYAQREHWQKMAAKHNIQIECWFPLGGRESKGELLRDPVICEIAKAHGKSPAQIIIRWHMQMGFSVIPGASNPDYIQENIETFDFALSNHEMERIHQLNKEKRYFNMSYEDQVKWFSQFNPTD
;
A
#
# COMPACT_ATOMS: atom_id res chain seq x y z
N TYR A 1 -14.08 3.51 -5.05
CA TYR A 1 -13.13 2.93 -6.02
C TYR A 1 -12.36 4.05 -6.70
N LEU A 2 -11.12 3.74 -7.09
CA LEU A 2 -10.25 4.58 -7.91
C LEU A 2 -10.08 3.94 -9.29
N THR A 3 -10.02 4.74 -10.34
CA THR A 3 -9.73 4.26 -11.69
C THR A 3 -8.24 4.43 -11.96
N LEU A 4 -7.52 3.32 -12.15
CA LEU A 4 -6.10 3.32 -12.48
C LEU A 4 -5.89 3.75 -13.95
N ASN A 5 -4.66 4.15 -14.32
CA ASN A 5 -4.35 4.62 -15.68
C ASN A 5 -4.52 3.56 -16.78
N ASN A 6 -4.69 2.28 -16.42
CA ASN A 6 -5.07 1.18 -17.34
C ASN A 6 -6.58 0.88 -17.35
N GLY A 7 -7.41 1.70 -16.69
CA GLY A 7 -8.86 1.56 -16.62
C GLY A 7 -9.39 0.59 -15.56
N VAL A 8 -8.52 -0.10 -14.84
CA VAL A 8 -8.94 -1.04 -13.78
C VAL A 8 -9.44 -0.28 -12.56
N GLN A 9 -10.55 -0.77 -11.99
CA GLN A 9 -11.13 -0.21 -10.76
C GLN A 9 -10.51 -0.86 -9.53
N MET A 10 -9.98 -0.04 -8.62
CA MET A 10 -9.33 -0.46 -7.37
C MET A 10 -10.10 0.06 -6.16
N PRO A 11 -10.35 -0.75 -5.11
CA PRO A 11 -10.90 -0.22 -3.86
C PRO A 11 -9.93 0.80 -3.25
N GLN A 12 -10.45 1.97 -2.90
CA GLN A 12 -9.66 3.08 -2.35
C GLN A 12 -9.16 2.84 -0.93
N PHE A 13 -9.79 1.90 -0.21
CA PHE A 13 -9.52 1.60 1.18
C PHE A 13 -9.21 0.13 1.36
N GLY A 14 -8.14 -0.20 2.10
CA GLY A 14 -7.73 -1.58 2.34
C GLY A 14 -7.16 -1.81 3.73
N LEU A 15 -6.86 -3.07 4.05
CA LEU A 15 -6.12 -3.48 5.23
C LEU A 15 -4.68 -3.80 4.86
N GLY A 16 -3.71 -3.12 5.49
CA GLY A 16 -2.30 -3.50 5.47
C GLY A 16 -1.98 -4.51 6.57
N VAL A 17 -1.30 -5.61 6.22
CA VAL A 17 -0.92 -6.65 7.20
C VAL A 17 0.58 -6.65 7.54
N TYR A 18 1.28 -5.55 7.28
CA TYR A 18 2.66 -5.38 7.71
C TYR A 18 2.80 -5.52 9.22
N SER A 19 3.83 -6.23 9.69
CA SER A 19 4.09 -6.52 11.11
C SER A 19 2.99 -7.28 11.85
N ILE A 20 2.06 -7.91 11.15
CA ILE A 20 1.15 -8.90 11.74
C ILE A 20 1.79 -10.27 11.53
N PRO A 21 2.04 -11.04 12.61
CA PRO A 21 2.67 -12.36 12.51
C PRO A 21 1.86 -13.35 11.65
N ASP A 22 2.57 -14.20 10.92
CA ASP A 22 1.91 -15.31 10.21
C ASP A 22 1.14 -16.23 11.18
N GLY A 23 0.16 -16.94 10.66
CA GLY A 23 -0.70 -17.82 11.43
C GLY A 23 -2.04 -17.17 11.79
N ASP A 24 -2.52 -17.46 13.00
CA ASP A 24 -3.89 -17.10 13.39
C ASP A 24 -4.11 -15.58 13.52
N GLU A 25 -3.09 -14.81 13.86
CA GLU A 25 -3.24 -13.36 13.99
C GLU A 25 -3.52 -12.70 12.62
N THR A 26 -2.70 -13.01 11.60
CA THR A 26 -2.97 -12.53 10.23
C THR A 26 -4.28 -13.07 9.69
N TYR A 27 -4.55 -14.39 9.86
CA TYR A 27 -5.79 -15.01 9.43
C TYR A 27 -7.02 -14.31 10.02
N ASN A 28 -7.05 -14.11 11.34
CA ASN A 28 -8.18 -13.48 12.04
C ASN A 28 -8.34 -12.01 11.66
N SER A 29 -7.24 -11.26 11.48
CA SER A 29 -7.26 -9.87 11.06
C SER A 29 -7.91 -9.72 9.67
N VAL A 30 -7.49 -10.56 8.71
CA VAL A 30 -8.06 -10.55 7.35
C VAL A 30 -9.53 -10.98 7.37
N MET A 31 -9.89 -12.05 8.10
CA MET A 31 -11.27 -12.50 8.24
C MET A 31 -12.18 -11.42 8.85
N THR A 32 -11.69 -10.73 9.88
CA THR A 32 -12.42 -9.61 10.50
C THR A 32 -12.62 -8.48 9.49
N ALA A 33 -11.57 -8.07 8.78
CA ALA A 33 -11.67 -7.03 7.77
C ALA A 33 -12.69 -7.37 6.67
N LEU A 34 -12.63 -8.59 6.12
CA LEU A 34 -13.57 -9.04 5.09
C LEU A 34 -15.03 -9.04 5.61
N LYS A 35 -15.26 -9.47 6.86
CA LYS A 35 -16.59 -9.41 7.51
C LYS A 35 -17.06 -7.98 7.72
N CYS A 36 -16.17 -7.04 8.04
CA CYS A 36 -16.48 -5.62 8.17
C CYS A 36 -16.70 -4.91 6.83
N GLY A 37 -16.51 -5.60 5.69
CA GLY A 37 -16.76 -5.04 4.37
C GLY A 37 -15.52 -4.56 3.62
N TYR A 38 -14.31 -4.79 4.15
CA TYR A 38 -13.09 -4.56 3.36
C TYR A 38 -13.08 -5.45 2.12
N ARG A 39 -12.56 -4.89 1.02
CA ARG A 39 -12.40 -5.61 -0.25
C ARG A 39 -10.99 -5.43 -0.84
N HIS A 40 -10.05 -4.89 -0.06
CA HIS A 40 -8.65 -4.75 -0.43
C HIS A 40 -7.75 -5.21 0.73
N ILE A 41 -6.86 -6.16 0.46
CA ILE A 41 -5.86 -6.68 1.41
C ILE A 41 -4.47 -6.46 0.82
N ASP A 42 -3.61 -5.77 1.55
CA ASP A 42 -2.22 -5.50 1.18
C ASP A 42 -1.26 -6.33 2.05
N THR A 43 -0.51 -7.21 1.41
CA THR A 43 0.56 -8.00 2.01
C THR A 43 1.87 -7.85 1.21
N ALA A 44 2.87 -8.67 1.51
CA ALA A 44 4.13 -8.75 0.78
C ALA A 44 4.86 -10.07 1.08
N HIS A 45 5.70 -10.54 0.15
CA HIS A 45 6.57 -11.68 0.42
C HIS A 45 7.46 -11.46 1.66
N ALA A 46 8.00 -10.25 1.81
CA ALA A 46 8.82 -9.90 2.97
C ALA A 46 8.10 -9.94 4.32
N TYR A 47 6.77 -9.91 4.35
CA TYR A 47 5.99 -10.01 5.59
C TYR A 47 5.84 -11.45 6.06
N GLN A 48 6.14 -12.42 5.20
CA GLN A 48 6.10 -13.87 5.48
C GLN A 48 4.71 -14.38 5.92
N ASN A 49 3.63 -13.66 5.58
CA ASN A 49 2.27 -13.97 6.01
C ASN A 49 1.28 -14.19 4.85
N GLU A 50 1.76 -14.28 3.61
CA GLU A 50 0.90 -14.48 2.42
C GLU A 50 0.05 -15.76 2.52
N ARG A 51 0.58 -16.84 3.12
CA ARG A 51 -0.17 -18.11 3.29
C ARG A 51 -1.38 -17.95 4.20
N SER A 52 -1.23 -17.21 5.29
CA SER A 52 -2.35 -16.92 6.20
C SER A 52 -3.37 -15.97 5.58
N VAL A 53 -2.92 -15.00 4.78
CA VAL A 53 -3.82 -14.18 3.96
C VAL A 53 -4.61 -15.06 3.00
N GLY A 54 -3.94 -15.92 2.21
CA GLY A 54 -4.58 -16.81 1.25
C GLY A 54 -5.59 -17.78 1.89
N ARG A 55 -5.27 -18.32 3.06
CA ARG A 55 -6.20 -19.15 3.85
C ARG A 55 -7.46 -18.37 4.24
N ALA A 56 -7.31 -17.15 4.74
CA ALA A 56 -8.44 -16.31 5.11
C ALA A 56 -9.31 -15.92 3.90
N LEU A 57 -8.69 -15.61 2.76
CA LEU A 57 -9.42 -15.33 1.51
C LEU A 57 -10.30 -16.52 1.11
N LYS A 58 -9.72 -17.73 1.09
CA LYS A 58 -10.43 -18.96 0.76
C LYS A 58 -11.59 -19.23 1.72
N ASP A 59 -11.34 -19.11 3.01
CA ASP A 59 -12.32 -19.45 4.06
C ASP A 59 -13.41 -18.38 4.22
N SER A 60 -13.20 -17.17 3.68
CA SER A 60 -14.19 -16.09 3.72
C SER A 60 -15.47 -16.40 2.93
N GLY A 61 -15.37 -17.27 1.94
CA GLY A 61 -16.48 -17.60 1.04
C GLY A 61 -16.88 -16.46 0.09
N ILE A 62 -16.14 -15.33 0.08
CA ILE A 62 -16.37 -14.22 -0.84
C ILE A 62 -15.76 -14.58 -2.21
N ASP A 63 -16.47 -14.26 -3.29
CA ASP A 63 -15.94 -14.50 -4.64
C ASP A 63 -14.61 -13.79 -4.83
N ARG A 64 -13.63 -14.50 -5.44
CA ARG A 64 -12.28 -13.97 -5.67
C ARG A 64 -12.30 -12.65 -6.45
N SER A 65 -13.23 -12.48 -7.37
CA SER A 65 -13.38 -11.28 -8.18
C SER A 65 -13.85 -10.05 -7.41
N GLU A 66 -14.41 -10.24 -6.21
CA GLU A 66 -14.84 -9.15 -5.34
C GLU A 66 -13.72 -8.65 -4.40
N ILE A 67 -12.59 -9.37 -4.31
CA ILE A 67 -11.48 -9.03 -3.43
C ILE A 67 -10.28 -8.58 -4.26
N TRP A 68 -9.77 -7.40 -3.92
CA TRP A 68 -8.51 -6.88 -4.44
C TRP A 68 -7.37 -7.35 -3.55
N ILE A 69 -6.42 -8.09 -4.13
CA ILE A 69 -5.22 -8.57 -3.44
C ILE A 69 -4.01 -7.81 -3.96
N THR A 70 -3.29 -7.20 -3.04
CA THR A 70 -1.98 -6.59 -3.30
C THR A 70 -0.89 -7.39 -2.61
N SER A 71 0.18 -7.71 -3.34
CA SER A 71 1.42 -8.21 -2.75
C SER A 71 2.65 -7.58 -3.40
N LYS A 72 3.83 -7.86 -2.85
CA LYS A 72 5.07 -7.18 -3.23
C LYS A 72 6.20 -8.19 -3.38
N LEU A 73 6.93 -8.07 -4.47
CA LEU A 73 8.18 -8.81 -4.70
C LEU A 73 9.33 -8.16 -3.93
N TRP A 74 10.25 -8.98 -3.46
CA TRP A 74 11.47 -8.50 -2.79
C TRP A 74 12.64 -8.36 -3.78
N PRO A 75 13.65 -7.52 -3.52
CA PRO A 75 14.77 -7.26 -4.45
C PRO A 75 15.47 -8.48 -5.06
N ASN A 76 15.61 -9.57 -4.31
CA ASN A 76 16.23 -10.80 -4.82
C ASN A 76 15.38 -11.54 -5.87
N GLU A 77 14.11 -11.14 -6.03
CA GLU A 77 13.15 -11.70 -6.98
C GLU A 77 13.07 -10.88 -8.29
N TYR A 78 13.78 -9.74 -8.36
CA TYR A 78 13.79 -8.89 -9.55
C TYR A 78 14.79 -9.40 -10.59
N GLY A 79 14.46 -9.17 -11.86
CA GLY A 79 15.31 -9.44 -13.00
C GLY A 79 14.72 -10.42 -14.00
N GLU A 80 15.39 -10.52 -15.16
CA GLU A 80 14.99 -11.41 -16.24
C GLU A 80 15.08 -12.88 -15.80
N GLY A 81 14.05 -13.67 -16.13
CA GLY A 81 13.94 -15.08 -15.74
C GLY A 81 13.63 -15.32 -14.27
N LYS A 82 13.49 -14.28 -13.45
CA LYS A 82 13.21 -14.35 -12.01
C LYS A 82 11.84 -13.84 -11.64
N THR A 83 11.47 -12.65 -12.14
CA THR A 83 10.27 -11.91 -11.68
C THR A 83 8.98 -12.66 -12.00
N LEU A 84 8.81 -13.21 -13.20
CA LEU A 84 7.63 -14.02 -13.53
C LEU A 84 7.51 -15.26 -12.63
N LYS A 85 8.61 -15.98 -12.41
CA LYS A 85 8.62 -17.15 -11.52
C LYS A 85 8.28 -16.76 -10.07
N ALA A 86 8.72 -15.60 -9.64
CA ALA A 86 8.40 -15.09 -8.30
C ALA A 86 6.91 -14.76 -8.16
N ILE A 87 6.28 -14.20 -9.20
CA ILE A 87 4.83 -13.99 -9.25
C ILE A 87 4.08 -15.32 -9.19
N ASP A 88 4.55 -16.35 -9.89
CA ASP A 88 3.94 -17.69 -9.82
C ASP A 88 4.01 -18.28 -8.40
N ARG A 89 5.16 -18.16 -7.73
CA ARG A 89 5.29 -18.58 -6.33
C ARG A 89 4.37 -17.76 -5.40
N MET A 90 4.28 -16.46 -5.62
CA MET A 90 3.37 -15.56 -4.88
C MET A 90 1.90 -16.01 -5.02
N CYS A 91 1.46 -16.32 -6.22
CA CYS A 91 0.14 -16.93 -6.45
C CYS A 91 -0.03 -18.24 -5.68
N GLY A 92 1.01 -19.10 -5.66
CA GLY A 92 1.01 -20.36 -4.91
C GLY A 92 0.90 -20.15 -3.39
N ARG A 93 1.63 -19.18 -2.80
CA ARG A 93 1.53 -18.84 -1.37
C ARG A 93 0.15 -18.28 -1.01
N LEU A 94 -0.41 -17.42 -1.86
CA LEU A 94 -1.74 -16.84 -1.68
C LEU A 94 -2.88 -17.80 -2.04
N GLY A 95 -2.60 -18.90 -2.75
CA GLY A 95 -3.61 -19.86 -3.19
C GLY A 95 -4.59 -19.27 -4.22
N VAL A 96 -4.09 -18.45 -5.15
CA VAL A 96 -4.90 -17.74 -6.17
C VAL A 96 -4.31 -17.91 -7.56
N ASP A 97 -5.15 -17.79 -8.61
CA ASP A 97 -4.73 -17.90 -9.99
C ASP A 97 -4.16 -16.58 -10.56
N TYR A 98 -4.57 -15.45 -10.01
CA TYR A 98 -4.11 -14.11 -10.37
C TYR A 98 -4.03 -13.19 -9.15
N ILE A 99 -3.25 -12.11 -9.27
CA ILE A 99 -3.12 -11.07 -8.25
C ILE A 99 -3.60 -9.74 -8.85
N ASP A 100 -4.33 -8.94 -8.08
CA ASP A 100 -4.86 -7.67 -8.57
C ASP A 100 -3.76 -6.62 -8.73
N LEU A 101 -2.80 -6.57 -7.80
CA LEU A 101 -1.70 -5.62 -7.84
C LEU A 101 -0.42 -6.24 -7.30
N VAL A 102 0.65 -6.15 -8.07
CA VAL A 102 2.00 -6.53 -7.64
C VAL A 102 2.92 -5.32 -7.67
N TYR A 103 3.61 -5.10 -6.57
CA TYR A 103 4.64 -4.07 -6.45
C TYR A 103 6.05 -4.64 -6.51
N PHE A 104 6.99 -3.87 -7.04
CA PHE A 104 8.35 -3.93 -6.54
C PHE A 104 8.42 -3.23 -5.20
N HIS A 105 8.83 -3.95 -4.16
CA HIS A 105 8.73 -3.51 -2.76
C HIS A 105 9.72 -2.40 -2.41
N GLN A 106 10.95 -2.49 -2.96
CA GLN A 106 12.06 -1.60 -2.64
C GLN A 106 12.84 -1.22 -3.91
N PRO A 107 13.40 0.00 -3.98
CA PRO A 107 14.19 0.48 -5.13
C PRO A 107 15.62 -0.07 -5.11
N VAL A 108 15.79 -1.39 -4.98
CA VAL A 108 17.07 -2.09 -4.86
C VAL A 108 17.07 -3.29 -5.79
N GLY A 109 18.22 -3.73 -6.26
CA GLY A 109 18.35 -4.88 -7.16
C GLY A 109 18.07 -4.54 -8.63
N ASP A 110 17.82 -5.58 -9.46
CA ASP A 110 17.56 -5.41 -10.89
C ASP A 110 16.10 -5.09 -11.20
N PHE A 111 15.59 -4.01 -10.64
CA PHE A 111 14.21 -3.60 -10.87
C PHE A 111 13.95 -3.14 -12.32
N VAL A 112 14.95 -2.59 -13.02
CA VAL A 112 14.78 -2.20 -14.43
C VAL A 112 14.62 -3.43 -15.33
N GLY A 113 15.47 -4.46 -15.16
CA GLY A 113 15.32 -5.73 -15.88
C GLY A 113 14.04 -6.47 -15.50
N GLY A 114 13.72 -6.48 -14.22
CA GLY A 114 12.49 -7.11 -13.71
C GLY A 114 11.21 -6.43 -14.16
N TRP A 115 11.22 -5.09 -14.42
CA TRP A 115 10.03 -4.38 -14.87
C TRP A 115 9.48 -4.91 -16.19
N LYS A 116 10.35 -5.32 -17.11
CA LYS A 116 9.93 -5.95 -18.38
C LYS A 116 9.15 -7.24 -18.16
N GLU A 117 9.43 -7.96 -17.08
CA GLU A 117 8.68 -9.16 -16.73
C GLU A 117 7.37 -8.82 -16.00
N MET A 118 7.34 -7.74 -15.22
CA MET A 118 6.08 -7.20 -14.68
C MET A 118 5.12 -6.81 -15.79
N GLU A 119 5.61 -6.15 -16.85
CA GLU A 119 4.82 -5.82 -18.05
C GLU A 119 4.25 -7.07 -18.73
N LYS A 120 5.04 -8.14 -18.88
CA LYS A 120 4.57 -9.43 -19.43
C LYS A 120 3.52 -10.08 -18.53
N ALA A 121 3.68 -10.02 -17.20
CA ALA A 121 2.70 -10.55 -16.26
C ALA A 121 1.36 -9.81 -16.36
N LEU A 122 1.40 -8.48 -16.56
CA LEU A 122 0.21 -7.68 -16.80
C LEU A 122 -0.47 -8.07 -18.13
N GLU A 123 0.29 -8.19 -19.22
CA GLU A 123 -0.24 -8.55 -20.54
C GLU A 123 -0.84 -9.96 -20.59
N SER A 124 -0.30 -10.89 -19.83
CA SER A 124 -0.83 -12.25 -19.74
C SER A 124 -2.08 -12.38 -18.85
N GLY A 125 -2.46 -11.31 -18.14
CA GLY A 125 -3.55 -11.33 -17.16
C GLY A 125 -3.21 -12.00 -15.83
N LYS A 126 -1.94 -12.38 -15.62
CA LYS A 126 -1.47 -12.94 -14.35
C LYS A 126 -1.58 -11.92 -13.20
N VAL A 127 -1.39 -10.65 -13.54
CA VAL A 127 -1.65 -9.51 -12.65
C VAL A 127 -2.54 -8.50 -13.35
N ARG A 128 -3.36 -7.75 -12.59
CA ARG A 128 -4.29 -6.75 -13.15
C ARG A 128 -3.72 -5.33 -13.13
N ALA A 129 -2.76 -5.07 -12.23
CA ALA A 129 -2.03 -3.83 -12.14
C ALA A 129 -0.60 -4.09 -11.62
N ILE A 130 0.33 -3.25 -12.03
CA ILE A 130 1.73 -3.29 -11.58
C ILE A 130 2.15 -1.94 -11.02
N GLY A 131 2.99 -1.94 -10.00
CA GLY A 131 3.39 -0.73 -9.31
C GLY A 131 4.79 -0.80 -8.72
N ILE A 132 5.21 0.34 -8.18
CA ILE A 132 6.46 0.50 -7.46
C ILE A 132 6.20 1.00 -6.04
N SER A 133 6.99 0.55 -5.08
CA SER A 133 6.89 0.96 -3.68
C SER A 133 8.23 1.48 -3.17
N ASN A 134 8.22 2.60 -2.46
CA ASN A 134 9.41 3.25 -1.90
C ASN A 134 10.41 3.82 -2.94
N PHE A 135 10.01 3.98 -4.19
CA PHE A 135 10.85 4.59 -5.23
C PHE A 135 10.98 6.12 -5.09
N ASP A 136 10.34 6.69 -4.08
CA ASP A 136 10.40 8.10 -3.69
C ASP A 136 11.70 8.48 -2.94
N VAL A 137 12.83 7.90 -3.38
CA VAL A 137 14.17 8.17 -2.84
C VAL A 137 14.75 9.43 -3.46
N ASN A 138 14.73 9.50 -4.80
CA ASN A 138 15.15 10.65 -5.59
C ASN A 138 14.61 10.52 -7.02
N ASP A 139 14.64 11.63 -7.77
CA ASP A 139 14.09 11.68 -9.14
C ASP A 139 14.77 10.69 -10.09
N SER A 140 16.06 10.42 -9.92
CA SER A 140 16.79 9.47 -10.79
C SER A 140 16.28 8.04 -10.63
N ILE A 141 16.06 7.60 -9.40
CA ILE A 141 15.51 6.26 -9.12
C ILE A 141 14.06 6.15 -9.63
N TRP A 142 13.25 7.17 -9.40
CA TRP A 142 11.88 7.23 -9.95
C TRP A 142 11.88 7.14 -11.47
N ASN A 143 12.64 8.00 -12.12
CA ASN A 143 12.70 8.10 -13.58
C ASN A 143 13.31 6.86 -14.23
N SER A 144 14.15 6.09 -13.51
CA SER A 144 14.72 4.84 -14.04
C SER A 144 13.64 3.81 -14.45
N ILE A 145 12.47 3.87 -13.85
CA ILE A 145 11.29 3.10 -14.27
C ILE A 145 10.35 3.97 -15.09
N VAL A 146 9.87 5.08 -14.55
CA VAL A 146 8.72 5.82 -15.11
C VAL A 146 9.01 6.41 -16.48
N GLU A 147 10.24 6.86 -16.74
CA GLU A 147 10.64 7.43 -18.03
C GLU A 147 11.19 6.39 -19.03
N ASN A 148 11.46 5.16 -18.59
CA ASN A 148 12.14 4.16 -19.42
C ASN A 148 11.31 2.88 -19.64
N CYS A 149 10.14 2.77 -19.00
CA CYS A 149 9.24 1.63 -19.16
C CYS A 149 8.38 1.75 -20.43
N ARG A 150 7.91 0.62 -20.92
CA ARG A 150 6.89 0.55 -21.99
C ARG A 150 5.48 0.74 -21.39
N ILE A 151 5.24 0.16 -20.21
CA ILE A 151 3.99 0.31 -19.47
C ILE A 151 4.31 1.05 -18.17
N VAL A 152 3.76 2.26 -18.05
CA VAL A 152 3.91 3.10 -16.84
C VAL A 152 3.26 2.39 -15.65
N PRO A 153 3.85 2.46 -14.44
CA PRO A 153 3.21 1.97 -13.23
C PRO A 153 1.78 2.52 -13.10
N GLN A 154 0.83 1.67 -12.73
CA GLN A 154 -0.53 2.13 -12.47
C GLN A 154 -0.63 2.84 -11.13
N ILE A 155 0.24 2.47 -10.19
CA ILE A 155 0.18 2.96 -8.81
C ILE A 155 1.58 2.97 -8.19
N VAL A 156 1.80 3.91 -7.28
CA VAL A 156 2.99 3.97 -6.42
C VAL A 156 2.57 3.94 -4.97
N GLN A 157 3.25 3.11 -4.17
CA GLN A 157 3.00 3.02 -2.73
C GLN A 157 4.14 3.70 -1.97
N ILE A 158 3.83 4.75 -1.21
CA ILE A 158 4.80 5.56 -0.47
C ILE A 158 4.31 5.88 0.95
N GLU A 159 5.25 6.20 1.84
CA GLU A 159 4.89 6.79 3.12
C GLU A 159 4.20 8.14 2.89
N CYS A 160 2.95 8.25 3.34
CA CYS A 160 2.23 9.51 3.27
C CYS A 160 1.25 9.63 4.44
N HIS A 161 1.26 10.78 5.10
CA HIS A 161 0.39 11.13 6.22
C HIS A 161 0.42 12.64 6.46
N PRO A 162 -0.39 13.23 7.36
CA PRO A 162 -0.47 14.69 7.53
C PRO A 162 0.85 15.42 7.77
N TYR A 163 1.85 14.77 8.37
CA TYR A 163 3.16 15.37 8.62
C TYR A 163 4.17 15.19 7.48
N ALA A 164 3.89 14.30 6.52
CA ALA A 164 4.69 14.08 5.32
C ALA A 164 3.76 13.86 4.12
N GLN A 165 3.29 14.96 3.54
CA GLN A 165 2.25 14.92 2.48
C GLN A 165 2.80 14.62 1.10
N ARG A 166 4.11 14.64 0.94
CA ARG A 166 4.82 14.16 -0.25
C ARG A 166 4.46 14.89 -1.54
N GLU A 167 4.28 16.21 -1.48
CA GLU A 167 3.81 17.04 -2.62
C GLU A 167 4.64 16.92 -3.89
N HIS A 168 5.99 16.78 -3.76
CA HIS A 168 6.86 16.56 -4.91
C HIS A 168 6.45 15.28 -5.65
N TRP A 169 6.26 14.18 -4.91
CA TRP A 169 5.89 12.88 -5.48
C TRP A 169 4.47 12.83 -6.00
N GLN A 170 3.55 13.59 -5.40
CA GLN A 170 2.21 13.79 -5.95
C GLN A 170 2.29 14.42 -7.34
N LYS A 171 3.12 15.46 -7.52
CA LYS A 171 3.33 16.12 -8.81
C LYS A 171 3.99 15.17 -9.83
N MET A 172 4.98 14.38 -9.40
CA MET A 172 5.64 13.40 -10.25
C MET A 172 4.66 12.30 -10.72
N ALA A 173 3.85 11.77 -9.82
CA ALA A 173 2.84 10.77 -10.13
C ALA A 173 1.75 11.32 -11.09
N ALA A 174 1.28 12.54 -10.84
CA ALA A 174 0.23 13.18 -11.64
C ALA A 174 0.63 13.37 -13.11
N LYS A 175 1.91 13.61 -13.41
CA LYS A 175 2.40 13.75 -14.81
C LYS A 175 2.10 12.52 -15.68
N HIS A 176 2.00 11.35 -15.08
CA HIS A 176 1.80 10.07 -15.76
C HIS A 176 0.47 9.40 -15.38
N ASN A 177 -0.42 10.10 -14.68
CA ASN A 177 -1.66 9.55 -14.14
C ASN A 177 -1.42 8.31 -13.26
N ILE A 178 -0.33 8.28 -12.51
CA ILE A 178 -0.01 7.22 -11.55
C ILE A 178 -0.79 7.49 -10.28
N GLN A 179 -1.53 6.50 -9.78
CA GLN A 179 -2.24 6.58 -8.51
C GLN A 179 -1.25 6.51 -7.33
N ILE A 180 -1.55 7.21 -6.24
CA ILE A 180 -0.79 7.09 -4.99
C ILE A 180 -1.56 6.22 -4.01
N GLU A 181 -0.86 5.28 -3.39
CA GLU A 181 -1.30 4.53 -2.22
C GLU A 181 -0.40 4.86 -1.02
N CYS A 182 -1.01 5.04 0.15
CA CYS A 182 -0.31 5.51 1.33
C CYS A 182 -0.13 4.39 2.36
N TRP A 183 1.15 4.05 2.65
CA TRP A 183 1.48 3.24 3.80
C TRP A 183 1.85 4.13 5.00
N PHE A 184 1.78 3.59 6.23
CA PHE A 184 1.86 4.34 7.48
C PHE A 184 0.92 5.57 7.52
N PRO A 185 -0.33 5.45 7.08
CA PRO A 185 -1.23 6.61 7.07
C PRO A 185 -1.42 7.22 8.46
N LEU A 186 -1.30 6.43 9.51
CA LEU A 186 -1.37 6.85 10.91
C LEU A 186 0.02 7.02 11.57
N GLY A 187 1.10 7.01 10.76
CA GLY A 187 2.48 7.22 11.20
C GLY A 187 3.22 5.96 11.69
N GLY A 188 2.58 4.79 11.71
CA GLY A 188 3.21 3.56 12.18
C GLY A 188 3.61 3.59 13.66
N ARG A 189 4.37 2.57 14.10
CA ARG A 189 4.84 2.45 15.50
C ARG A 189 5.87 3.52 15.85
N GLU A 190 6.69 3.92 14.89
CA GLU A 190 7.78 4.89 15.04
C GLU A 190 7.25 6.29 15.40
N SER A 191 6.04 6.62 14.97
CA SER A 191 5.37 7.88 15.35
C SER A 191 4.97 7.95 16.83
N LYS A 192 4.93 6.78 17.50
CA LYS A 192 4.41 6.66 18.88
C LYS A 192 3.04 7.31 19.06
N GLY A 193 2.22 7.31 18.01
CA GLY A 193 0.89 7.91 17.99
C GLY A 193 0.88 9.45 17.98
N GLU A 194 1.95 10.10 17.56
CA GLU A 194 2.06 11.58 17.50
C GLU A 194 0.93 12.19 16.67
N LEU A 195 0.66 11.63 15.48
CA LEU A 195 -0.43 12.09 14.59
C LEU A 195 -1.81 11.99 15.25
N LEU A 196 -2.06 10.92 16.00
CA LEU A 196 -3.34 10.69 16.68
C LEU A 196 -3.58 11.62 17.89
N ARG A 197 -2.55 12.34 18.31
CA ARG A 197 -2.60 13.32 19.41
C ARG A 197 -2.38 14.76 18.92
N ASP A 198 -2.30 14.95 17.60
CA ASP A 198 -2.18 16.31 17.07
C ASP A 198 -3.41 17.14 17.42
N PRO A 199 -3.23 18.35 17.99
CA PRO A 199 -4.35 19.18 18.43
C PRO A 199 -5.36 19.50 17.33
N VAL A 200 -4.90 19.74 16.09
CA VAL A 200 -5.77 20.05 14.95
C VAL A 200 -6.60 18.82 14.57
N ILE A 201 -5.96 17.66 14.49
CA ILE A 201 -6.65 16.39 14.20
C ILE A 201 -7.67 16.06 15.30
N CYS A 202 -7.29 16.20 16.57
CA CYS A 202 -8.18 15.93 17.70
C CYS A 202 -9.38 16.88 17.76
N GLU A 203 -9.20 18.15 17.44
CA GLU A 203 -10.29 19.13 17.37
C GLU A 203 -11.29 18.79 16.28
N ILE A 204 -10.80 18.46 15.06
CA ILE A 204 -11.63 18.02 13.95
C ILE A 204 -12.38 16.73 14.31
N ALA A 205 -11.68 15.78 14.91
CA ALA A 205 -12.26 14.50 15.35
C ALA A 205 -13.43 14.73 16.31
N LYS A 206 -13.25 15.59 17.30
CA LYS A 206 -14.31 15.98 18.25
C LYS A 206 -15.52 16.62 17.55
N ALA A 207 -15.28 17.49 16.58
CA ALA A 207 -16.35 18.16 15.84
C ALA A 207 -17.22 17.19 15.03
N HIS A 208 -16.61 16.13 14.49
CA HIS A 208 -17.29 15.08 13.72
C HIS A 208 -17.82 13.92 14.58
N GLY A 209 -17.50 13.85 15.89
CA GLY A 209 -17.77 12.69 16.73
C GLY A 209 -17.06 11.43 16.26
N LYS A 210 -15.87 11.58 15.67
CA LYS A 210 -15.03 10.53 15.11
C LYS A 210 -13.69 10.44 15.85
N SER A 211 -12.95 9.35 15.64
CA SER A 211 -11.60 9.23 16.17
C SER A 211 -10.57 9.99 15.30
N PRO A 212 -9.41 10.37 15.86
CA PRO A 212 -8.32 10.93 15.07
C PRO A 212 -7.88 10.04 13.90
N ALA A 213 -7.90 8.72 14.06
CA ALA A 213 -7.59 7.77 13.01
C ALA A 213 -8.57 7.89 11.84
N GLN A 214 -9.86 7.96 12.11
CA GLN A 214 -10.91 8.14 11.10
C GLN A 214 -10.75 9.47 10.34
N ILE A 215 -10.38 10.56 11.02
CA ILE A 215 -10.11 11.85 10.37
C ILE A 215 -8.94 11.73 9.39
N ILE A 216 -7.83 11.12 9.81
CA ILE A 216 -6.65 10.98 8.95
C ILE A 216 -6.95 10.07 7.76
N ILE A 217 -7.64 8.96 7.97
CA ILE A 217 -8.07 8.06 6.88
C ILE A 217 -8.97 8.80 5.90
N ARG A 218 -9.97 9.54 6.39
CA ARG A 218 -10.88 10.33 5.55
C ARG A 218 -10.15 11.40 4.76
N TRP A 219 -9.17 12.06 5.36
CA TRP A 219 -8.30 13.02 4.68
C TRP A 219 -7.58 12.37 3.48
N HIS A 220 -6.95 11.20 3.66
CA HIS A 220 -6.30 10.50 2.55
C HIS A 220 -7.28 10.21 1.40
N MET A 221 -8.48 9.75 1.74
CA MET A 221 -9.49 9.43 0.74
C MET A 221 -9.95 10.68 -0.02
N GLN A 222 -10.11 11.82 0.65
CA GLN A 222 -10.48 13.09 0.01
C GLN A 222 -9.33 13.72 -0.78
N MET A 223 -8.08 13.39 -0.47
CA MET A 223 -6.92 13.70 -1.32
C MET A 223 -6.89 12.85 -2.61
N GLY A 224 -7.79 11.88 -2.75
CA GLY A 224 -7.82 10.95 -3.88
C GLY A 224 -6.79 9.83 -3.79
N PHE A 225 -6.22 9.56 -2.62
CA PHE A 225 -5.26 8.48 -2.41
C PHE A 225 -5.96 7.17 -2.08
N SER A 226 -5.32 6.06 -2.41
CA SER A 226 -5.58 4.76 -1.77
C SER A 226 -4.91 4.73 -0.39
N VAL A 227 -5.55 4.13 0.59
CA VAL A 227 -5.06 4.10 1.97
C VAL A 227 -5.24 2.72 2.59
N ILE A 228 -4.15 2.22 3.23
CA ILE A 228 -4.07 0.86 3.78
C ILE A 228 -3.64 0.87 5.25
N PRO A 229 -4.46 1.40 6.17
CA PRO A 229 -4.13 1.34 7.60
C PRO A 229 -3.97 -0.11 8.05
N GLY A 230 -2.91 -0.36 8.84
CA GLY A 230 -2.69 -1.66 9.48
C GLY A 230 -3.42 -1.74 10.82
N ALA A 231 -4.08 -2.87 11.06
CA ALA A 231 -4.68 -3.18 12.37
C ALA A 231 -4.84 -4.69 12.53
N SER A 232 -4.59 -5.20 13.75
CA SER A 232 -4.92 -6.59 14.15
C SER A 232 -5.99 -6.64 15.24
N ASN A 233 -6.23 -5.53 15.94
CA ASN A 233 -7.34 -5.42 16.88
C ASN A 233 -8.67 -5.30 16.10
N PRO A 234 -9.66 -6.18 16.35
CA PRO A 234 -10.95 -6.16 15.67
C PRO A 234 -11.70 -4.82 15.77
N ASP A 235 -11.62 -4.15 16.91
CA ASP A 235 -12.29 -2.87 17.14
C ASP A 235 -11.68 -1.77 16.24
N TYR A 236 -10.36 -1.76 16.07
CA TYR A 236 -9.69 -0.81 15.19
C TYR A 236 -9.95 -1.12 13.70
N ILE A 237 -10.05 -2.40 13.33
CA ILE A 237 -10.43 -2.80 11.97
C ILE A 237 -11.83 -2.27 11.66
N GLN A 238 -12.79 -2.47 12.57
CA GLN A 238 -14.15 -1.96 12.43
C GLN A 238 -14.18 -0.42 12.39
N GLU A 239 -13.51 0.25 13.33
CA GLU A 239 -13.47 1.71 13.41
C GLU A 239 -12.89 2.34 12.13
N ASN A 240 -11.79 1.80 11.60
CA ASN A 240 -11.10 2.35 10.45
C ASN A 240 -11.96 2.37 9.18
N ILE A 241 -12.86 1.40 8.98
CA ILE A 241 -13.76 1.39 7.81
C ILE A 241 -14.96 2.32 7.98
N GLU A 242 -15.32 2.71 9.19
CA GLU A 242 -16.43 3.63 9.47
C GLU A 242 -16.08 5.09 9.16
N THR A 243 -15.50 5.31 7.97
CA THR A 243 -15.03 6.62 7.48
C THR A 243 -15.76 7.10 6.23
N PHE A 244 -16.77 6.35 5.77
CA PHE A 244 -17.52 6.68 4.56
C PHE A 244 -18.77 7.53 4.81
N ASP A 245 -19.18 7.70 6.05
CA ASP A 245 -20.43 8.33 6.48
C ASP A 245 -20.30 9.84 6.77
N PHE A 246 -19.11 10.42 6.63
CA PHE A 246 -18.84 11.84 6.82
C PHE A 246 -17.84 12.39 5.78
N ALA A 247 -17.72 13.70 5.71
CA ALA A 247 -16.72 14.36 4.88
C ALA A 247 -16.10 15.54 5.62
N LEU A 248 -14.80 15.74 5.42
CA LEU A 248 -14.09 16.92 5.87
C LEU A 248 -14.42 18.11 4.96
N SER A 249 -14.68 19.27 5.55
CA SER A 249 -14.86 20.52 4.81
C SER A 249 -13.53 20.98 4.19
N ASN A 250 -13.61 21.88 3.20
CA ASN A 250 -12.40 22.48 2.60
C ASN A 250 -11.52 23.19 3.65
N HIS A 251 -12.14 23.79 4.67
CA HIS A 251 -11.41 24.44 5.76
C HIS A 251 -10.63 23.43 6.61
N GLU A 252 -11.25 22.29 6.93
CA GLU A 252 -10.58 21.22 7.68
C GLU A 252 -9.47 20.57 6.86
N MET A 253 -9.70 20.33 5.57
CA MET A 253 -8.67 19.83 4.65
C MET A 253 -7.47 20.79 4.60
N GLU A 254 -7.69 22.10 4.52
CA GLU A 254 -6.63 23.11 4.54
C GLU A 254 -5.88 23.14 5.86
N ARG A 255 -6.58 23.02 7.00
CA ARG A 255 -5.94 22.92 8.31
C ARG A 255 -5.02 21.70 8.43
N ILE A 256 -5.44 20.56 7.88
CA ILE A 256 -4.61 19.36 7.84
C ILE A 256 -3.45 19.53 6.86
N HIS A 257 -3.67 20.21 5.72
CA HIS A 257 -2.60 20.53 4.77
C HIS A 257 -1.47 21.34 5.43
N GLN A 258 -1.82 22.31 6.31
CA GLN A 258 -0.85 23.12 7.06
C GLN A 258 -0.01 22.33 8.10
N LEU A 259 -0.37 21.07 8.39
CA LEU A 259 0.42 20.21 9.28
C LEU A 259 1.65 19.61 8.58
N ASN A 260 1.80 19.79 7.26
CA ASN A 260 2.94 19.25 6.51
C ASN A 260 4.26 19.79 7.06
N LYS A 261 5.14 18.89 7.42
CA LYS A 261 6.49 19.18 7.97
C LYS A 261 7.58 18.47 7.16
N GLU A 262 7.17 17.72 6.10
CA GLU A 262 8.02 16.75 5.41
C GLU A 262 8.74 15.78 6.38
N LYS A 263 8.09 15.53 7.53
CA LYS A 263 8.61 14.66 8.58
C LYS A 263 8.16 13.22 8.33
N ARG A 264 9.06 12.42 7.79
CA ARG A 264 8.87 10.98 7.64
C ARG A 264 9.25 10.23 8.92
N TYR A 265 8.66 9.07 9.12
CA TYR A 265 9.04 8.13 10.17
C TYR A 265 10.00 7.04 9.65
N PHE A 266 9.97 6.75 8.35
CA PHE A 266 10.97 5.92 7.70
C PHE A 266 12.09 6.80 7.13
N ASN A 267 13.24 6.81 7.79
CA ASN A 267 14.38 7.71 7.50
C ASN A 267 15.68 6.96 7.14
N MET A 268 15.57 5.76 6.59
CA MET A 268 16.74 5.03 6.14
C MET A 268 17.32 5.68 4.87
N SER A 269 18.64 5.96 4.86
CA SER A 269 19.33 6.45 3.68
C SER A 269 19.25 5.43 2.53
N TYR A 270 19.35 5.89 1.27
CA TYR A 270 19.34 4.95 0.13
C TYR A 270 20.50 3.96 0.17
N GLU A 271 21.68 4.41 0.60
CA GLU A 271 22.86 3.56 0.76
C GLU A 271 22.60 2.44 1.78
N ASP A 272 21.98 2.77 2.91
CA ASP A 272 21.59 1.77 3.90
C ASP A 272 20.49 0.84 3.38
N GLN A 273 19.52 1.36 2.63
CA GLN A 273 18.50 0.52 1.99
C GLN A 273 19.14 -0.51 1.05
N VAL A 274 20.08 -0.09 0.19
CA VAL A 274 20.82 -0.99 -0.70
C VAL A 274 21.55 -2.06 0.11
N LYS A 275 22.24 -1.67 1.18
CA LYS A 275 22.99 -2.59 2.04
C LYS A 275 22.07 -3.60 2.74
N TRP A 276 21.02 -3.14 3.40
CA TRP A 276 20.18 -4.00 4.24
C TRP A 276 19.21 -4.86 3.43
N PHE A 277 18.55 -4.28 2.41
CA PHE A 277 17.56 -5.01 1.63
C PHE A 277 18.16 -6.02 0.66
N SER A 278 19.44 -5.85 0.26
CA SER A 278 20.15 -6.87 -0.51
C SER A 278 20.55 -8.10 0.32
N GLN A 279 20.61 -7.98 1.64
CA GLN A 279 21.01 -9.07 2.54
C GLN A 279 19.80 -9.89 3.04
N PHE A 280 18.63 -9.30 3.09
CA PHE A 280 17.42 -10.00 3.52
C PHE A 280 16.81 -10.75 2.34
N ASN A 281 16.58 -12.04 2.53
CA ASN A 281 15.94 -12.90 1.53
C ASN A 281 14.73 -13.58 2.21
N PRO A 282 13.50 -13.17 1.88
CA PRO A 282 12.32 -13.87 2.37
C PRO A 282 12.32 -15.32 1.91
N THR A 283 11.81 -16.21 2.73
CA THR A 283 11.72 -17.66 2.46
C THR A 283 10.32 -18.01 1.93
N ASP A 284 10.25 -19.05 1.08
CA ASP A 284 8.98 -19.57 0.53
C ASP A 284 8.15 -20.35 1.56
#